data_4cb81254c84d5fb9e9c8caec0d59d77a
#
_entry.id   4cb81254c84d5fb9e9c8caec0d59d77a
#
_cell.length_a   1.000
_cell.length_b   1.000
_cell.length_c   1.000
_cell.angle_alpha   90.00
_cell.angle_beta   90.00
_cell.angle_gamma   90.00
#
_symmetry.space_group_name_H-M   'P 1'
#
loop_
_entity.id
_entity.type
_entity.pdbx_description
1 polymer ?
#
loop_
_entity_poly.entity_id
_entity_poly.type
_entity_poly.pdbx_seq_one_letter_code
_entity_poly.pdbx_strand_id
1 'polypeptide(L)'
;MKNKLRLFLLLSIILIVGLLNVAKAQDTVVTKNYHGKLDSINSDILKQKRLIQVFTPPGYKPGSTDKYNALYVLDGGNWNTGLIIDLQHLLEGDGYMPPTIIVSVLGIDRNKDLTPTHTDDLKTSGGADKFLSFIKNELIPYVEKTYPSDGDNTLWGHSFGGLFVMYALLNEPRVFKSYIAVDPSFWWDKSYLPKIAGDKLPALTDLNASLFISGREGQGVKEMKIDTMDAILKKLAPAGLVWKSVTYSDETHGSVRLKSTYDGLKFTYSGFNRNIEFHPMNGIVLKDKPIKIRYFNDTTKVYYTLDGTEPTISSAKMRSEITLTGAVRVTNKYFASRSRYNKVTTGDFIIRKTLRLAPQQKDLKPGGFDYAYYEGKWDSLPDFKKLTPIQTGSTKTLDINKLPRQDNFALLISGQLETKEDGYYFFLLDADPGSKLYLGNKLLIQSDSIHTQRKSFILPLAKGFYPFRFEYIHKQGDRKLFLRYMTPAIMDAKKPVMIPFELQYGHN
;
A
#
# COMPACT_ATOMS: atom_id res chain seq x y z
N MET A 1 -6.70 46.70 -54.29
CA MET A 1 -6.10 45.38 -54.37
C MET A 1 -4.85 45.22 -53.46
N LYS A 2 -3.93 46.17 -53.42
CA LYS A 2 -2.67 46.05 -52.64
C LYS A 2 -2.86 45.90 -51.12
N ASN A 3 -3.90 46.51 -50.51
CA ASN A 3 -4.12 46.40 -49.07
C ASN A 3 -4.76 45.06 -48.60
N LYS A 4 -5.53 44.38 -49.46
CA LYS A 4 -6.09 43.05 -49.13
C LYS A 4 -5.00 41.95 -49.22
N LEU A 5 -4.02 42.11 -50.12
CA LEU A 5 -2.92 41.16 -50.23
C LEU A 5 -1.96 41.29 -49.06
N ARG A 6 -1.70 42.50 -48.55
CA ARG A 6 -0.86 42.72 -47.35
C ARG A 6 -1.52 42.14 -46.05
N LEU A 7 -2.85 42.28 -45.95
CA LEU A 7 -3.58 41.72 -44.80
C LEU A 7 -3.58 40.18 -44.82
N PHE A 8 -3.68 39.57 -46.01
CA PHE A 8 -3.63 38.11 -46.16
C PHE A 8 -2.22 37.55 -45.89
N LEU A 9 -1.15 38.25 -46.28
CA LEU A 9 0.22 37.88 -45.94
C LEU A 9 0.52 38.04 -44.45
N LEU A 10 0.01 39.08 -43.79
CA LEU A 10 0.14 39.23 -42.32
C LEU A 10 -0.61 38.16 -41.54
N LEU A 11 -1.81 37.80 -41.95
CA LEU A 11 -2.58 36.72 -41.34
C LEU A 11 -1.95 35.34 -41.51
N SER A 12 -1.35 35.05 -42.68
CA SER A 12 -0.63 33.81 -42.93
C SER A 12 0.68 33.72 -42.15
N ILE A 13 1.40 34.82 -41.93
CA ILE A 13 2.62 34.86 -41.10
C ILE A 13 2.25 34.66 -39.62
N ILE A 14 1.18 35.23 -39.11
CA ILE A 14 0.69 35.04 -37.73
C ILE A 14 0.25 33.59 -37.53
N LEU A 15 -0.41 32.97 -38.52
CA LEU A 15 -0.81 31.56 -38.48
C LEU A 15 0.41 30.62 -38.48
N ILE A 16 1.41 30.89 -39.27
CA ILE A 16 2.66 30.10 -39.34
C ILE A 16 3.47 30.24 -38.04
N VAL A 17 3.58 31.45 -37.49
CA VAL A 17 4.25 31.68 -36.18
C VAL A 17 3.47 31.04 -35.03
N GLY A 18 2.14 31.04 -35.09
CA GLY A 18 1.28 30.32 -34.13
C GLY A 18 1.47 28.82 -34.23
N LEU A 19 1.53 28.23 -35.42
CA LEU A 19 1.78 26.81 -35.64
C LEU A 19 3.19 26.38 -35.22
N LEU A 20 4.20 27.22 -35.46
CA LEU A 20 5.58 26.96 -35.01
C LEU A 20 5.72 27.01 -33.47
N ASN A 21 4.98 27.88 -32.79
CA ASN A 21 4.97 27.91 -31.32
C ASN A 21 4.20 26.74 -30.73
N VAL A 22 3.13 26.26 -31.39
CA VAL A 22 2.42 25.05 -30.97
C VAL A 22 3.28 23.80 -31.18
N ALA A 23 4.01 23.73 -32.32
CA ALA A 23 4.97 22.64 -32.55
C ALA A 23 6.12 22.65 -31.53
N LYS A 24 6.68 23.82 -31.17
CA LYS A 24 7.69 23.95 -30.13
C LYS A 24 7.13 23.61 -28.73
N ALA A 25 5.88 23.94 -28.44
CA ALA A 25 5.23 23.56 -27.18
C ALA A 25 4.99 22.03 -27.08
N GLN A 26 4.73 21.36 -28.22
CA GLN A 26 4.63 19.89 -28.26
C GLN A 26 5.99 19.21 -28.10
N ASP A 27 7.08 19.75 -28.63
CA ASP A 27 8.42 19.19 -28.44
C ASP A 27 9.01 19.39 -27.04
N THR A 28 8.48 20.34 -26.27
CA THR A 28 8.91 20.57 -24.87
C THR A 28 8.13 19.74 -23.85
N VAL A 29 7.11 19.01 -24.24
CA VAL A 29 6.17 18.39 -23.28
C VAL A 29 6.44 16.92 -22.99
N VAL A 30 7.18 16.17 -23.81
CA VAL A 30 7.41 14.74 -23.48
C VAL A 30 8.77 14.25 -23.96
N THR A 31 9.80 14.46 -23.18
CA THR A 31 10.83 13.45 -23.00
C THR A 31 10.96 13.19 -21.50
N LYS A 32 10.08 12.36 -20.94
CA LYS A 32 10.44 11.64 -19.73
C LYS A 32 11.64 10.75 -20.10
N ASN A 33 12.84 11.29 -19.90
CA ASN A 33 14.05 10.51 -19.98
C ASN A 33 14.04 9.54 -18.79
N TYR A 34 13.57 8.31 -19.00
CA TYR A 34 13.79 7.24 -18.05
C TYR A 34 15.28 6.94 -18.02
N HIS A 35 15.97 7.46 -17.01
CA HIS A 35 17.41 7.25 -16.85
C HIS A 35 17.66 5.89 -16.18
N GLY A 36 17.59 4.83 -16.98
CA GLY A 36 18.05 3.51 -16.52
C GLY A 36 19.52 3.31 -16.88
N LYS A 37 20.28 2.71 -15.97
CA LYS A 37 21.65 2.32 -16.22
C LYS A 37 21.67 1.14 -17.20
N LEU A 38 22.26 1.34 -18.37
CA LEU A 38 22.53 0.24 -19.30
C LEU A 38 23.71 -0.58 -18.77
N ASP A 39 23.51 -1.89 -18.70
CA ASP A 39 24.50 -2.83 -18.20
C ASP A 39 24.53 -4.10 -19.07
N SER A 40 25.50 -4.98 -18.86
CA SER A 40 25.61 -6.20 -19.64
C SER A 40 26.23 -7.35 -18.88
N ILE A 41 25.77 -8.55 -19.21
CA ILE A 41 26.23 -9.81 -18.63
C ILE A 41 26.77 -10.68 -19.75
N ASN A 42 28.03 -11.10 -19.63
CA ASN A 42 28.59 -12.14 -20.51
C ASN A 42 28.07 -13.49 -19.98
N SER A 43 27.07 -14.03 -20.66
CA SER A 43 26.44 -15.27 -20.24
C SER A 43 27.22 -16.49 -20.72
N ASP A 44 27.67 -17.30 -19.78
CA ASP A 44 28.24 -18.61 -20.07
C ASP A 44 27.19 -19.63 -20.49
N ILE A 45 25.98 -19.50 -19.97
CA ILE A 45 24.86 -20.40 -20.29
C ILE A 45 24.38 -20.15 -21.73
N LEU A 46 24.19 -18.88 -22.11
CA LEU A 46 23.70 -18.51 -23.42
C LEU A 46 24.82 -18.38 -24.48
N LYS A 47 26.09 -18.36 -24.06
CA LYS A 47 27.28 -18.12 -24.89
C LYS A 47 27.20 -16.82 -25.69
N GLN A 48 26.69 -15.77 -25.05
CA GLN A 48 26.53 -14.45 -25.65
C GLN A 48 26.46 -13.33 -24.60
N LYS A 49 26.73 -12.11 -25.03
CA LYS A 49 26.53 -10.92 -24.21
C LYS A 49 25.06 -10.56 -24.18
N ARG A 50 24.48 -10.43 -22.98
CA ARG A 50 23.11 -9.97 -22.76
C ARG A 50 23.10 -8.56 -22.19
N LEU A 51 22.29 -7.71 -22.80
CA LEU A 51 22.08 -6.34 -22.33
C LEU A 51 20.88 -6.30 -21.38
N ILE A 52 21.03 -5.54 -20.33
CA ILE A 52 19.95 -5.18 -19.40
C ILE A 52 19.96 -3.69 -19.18
N GLN A 53 18.81 -3.12 -18.86
CA GLN A 53 18.72 -1.76 -18.38
C GLN A 53 18.06 -1.77 -17.00
N VAL A 54 18.72 -1.20 -16.01
CA VAL A 54 18.27 -1.22 -14.62
C VAL A 54 17.85 0.17 -14.19
N PHE A 55 16.65 0.28 -13.65
CA PHE A 55 16.07 1.51 -13.13
C PHE A 55 15.88 1.35 -11.62
N THR A 56 16.48 2.26 -10.86
CA THR A 56 16.29 2.33 -9.42
C THR A 56 15.04 3.14 -9.07
N PRO A 57 14.36 2.85 -7.95
CA PRO A 57 13.14 3.57 -7.59
C PRO A 57 13.40 5.05 -7.31
N PRO A 58 12.36 5.92 -7.40
CA PRO A 58 12.45 7.30 -6.96
C PRO A 58 12.98 7.41 -5.53
N GLY A 59 13.89 8.36 -5.31
CA GLY A 59 14.50 8.56 -3.98
C GLY A 59 15.63 7.58 -3.63
N TYR A 60 16.00 6.66 -4.52
CA TYR A 60 17.16 5.80 -4.33
C TYR A 60 18.44 6.61 -4.07
N LYS A 61 19.18 6.22 -3.02
CA LYS A 61 20.48 6.83 -2.68
C LYS A 61 21.56 5.75 -2.71
N PRO A 62 22.59 5.91 -3.55
CA PRO A 62 23.74 5.00 -3.52
C PRO A 62 24.35 4.92 -2.11
N GLY A 63 24.66 3.69 -1.67
CA GLY A 63 25.21 3.47 -0.32
C GLY A 63 24.20 3.41 0.82
N SER A 64 22.89 3.59 0.56
CA SER A 64 21.83 3.33 1.54
C SER A 64 21.81 1.84 1.91
N THR A 65 21.41 1.55 3.15
CA THR A 65 21.15 0.18 3.63
C THR A 65 19.79 -0.35 3.19
N ASP A 66 18.96 0.49 2.54
CA ASP A 66 17.64 0.11 2.06
C ASP A 66 17.73 -1.01 1.02
N LYS A 67 16.79 -1.92 1.10
CA LYS A 67 16.65 -3.02 0.15
C LYS A 67 15.31 -2.92 -0.58
N TYR A 68 15.31 -3.27 -1.86
CA TYR A 68 14.18 -3.08 -2.76
C TYR A 68 13.77 -4.40 -3.42
N ASN A 69 12.48 -4.56 -3.69
CA ASN A 69 12.00 -5.62 -4.58
C ASN A 69 12.59 -5.45 -5.98
N ALA A 70 12.65 -6.51 -6.78
CA ALA A 70 13.07 -6.45 -8.17
C ALA A 70 11.97 -6.97 -9.12
N LEU A 71 11.66 -6.18 -10.16
CA LEU A 71 10.71 -6.54 -11.21
C LEU A 71 11.48 -6.76 -12.52
N TYR A 72 11.53 -8.01 -12.98
CA TYR A 72 12.17 -8.41 -14.22
C TYR A 72 11.16 -8.31 -15.36
N VAL A 73 11.48 -7.49 -16.36
CA VAL A 73 10.62 -7.19 -17.51
C VAL A 73 11.18 -7.83 -18.75
N LEU A 74 10.45 -8.79 -19.30
CA LEU A 74 10.79 -9.42 -20.57
C LEU A 74 10.42 -8.51 -21.75
N ASP A 75 11.08 -8.72 -22.91
CA ASP A 75 10.92 -7.86 -24.08
C ASP A 75 11.13 -6.38 -23.72
N GLY A 76 12.20 -6.10 -23.00
CA GLY A 76 12.55 -4.76 -22.55
C GLY A 76 12.67 -3.75 -23.70
N GLY A 77 12.53 -2.48 -23.37
CA GLY A 77 12.54 -1.38 -24.30
C GLY A 77 11.39 -0.40 -24.02
N ASN A 78 11.27 0.63 -24.84
CA ASN A 78 10.37 1.77 -24.58
C ASN A 78 8.89 1.36 -24.33
N TRP A 79 8.37 0.36 -25.06
CA TRP A 79 6.97 -0.02 -24.97
C TRP A 79 6.58 -0.71 -23.66
N ASN A 80 7.37 -1.68 -23.22
CA ASN A 80 7.05 -2.42 -22.00
C ASN A 80 7.65 -1.75 -20.77
N THR A 81 8.93 -1.41 -20.84
CA THR A 81 9.65 -0.80 -19.72
C THR A 81 9.09 0.57 -19.38
N GLY A 82 8.84 1.42 -20.38
CA GLY A 82 8.27 2.75 -20.17
C GLY A 82 6.90 2.70 -19.50
N LEU A 83 6.01 1.82 -19.98
CA LEU A 83 4.70 1.59 -19.37
C LEU A 83 4.83 1.18 -17.89
N ILE A 84 5.75 0.25 -17.59
CA ILE A 84 5.93 -0.25 -16.23
C ILE A 84 6.49 0.82 -15.31
N ILE A 85 7.43 1.65 -15.77
CA ILE A 85 7.98 2.76 -14.98
C ILE A 85 6.91 3.81 -14.67
N ASP A 86 6.06 4.16 -15.66
CA ASP A 86 4.97 5.11 -15.42
C ASP A 86 3.96 4.58 -14.41
N LEU A 87 3.61 3.30 -14.51
CA LEU A 87 2.73 2.64 -13.55
C LEU A 87 3.36 2.50 -12.17
N GLN A 88 4.67 2.24 -12.10
CA GLN A 88 5.40 2.21 -10.84
C GLN A 88 5.34 3.58 -10.15
N HIS A 89 5.67 4.67 -10.84
CA HIS A 89 5.61 6.02 -10.26
C HIS A 89 4.21 6.35 -9.72
N LEU A 90 3.16 5.99 -10.47
CA LEU A 90 1.78 6.17 -10.03
C LEU A 90 1.47 5.34 -8.78
N LEU A 91 1.78 4.03 -8.82
CA LEU A 91 1.41 3.10 -7.77
C LEU A 91 2.25 3.27 -6.50
N GLU A 92 3.52 3.64 -6.61
CA GLU A 92 4.36 4.00 -5.46
C GLU A 92 3.88 5.30 -4.80
N GLY A 93 3.57 6.33 -5.60
CA GLY A 93 3.05 7.61 -5.11
C GLY A 93 1.74 7.46 -4.34
N ASP A 94 0.87 6.57 -4.78
CA ASP A 94 -0.41 6.26 -4.13
C ASP A 94 -0.29 5.16 -3.04
N GLY A 95 0.92 4.63 -2.79
CA GLY A 95 1.15 3.60 -1.77
C GLY A 95 0.61 2.21 -2.12
N TYR A 96 0.36 1.89 -3.39
CA TYR A 96 -0.10 0.57 -3.82
C TYR A 96 1.02 -0.44 -4.04
N MET A 97 2.25 0.00 -4.23
CA MET A 97 3.41 -0.89 -4.33
C MET A 97 4.63 -0.29 -3.61
N PRO A 98 5.58 -1.12 -3.16
CA PRO A 98 6.83 -0.64 -2.58
C PRO A 98 7.75 -0.05 -3.64
N PRO A 99 8.73 0.77 -3.25
CA PRO A 99 9.85 1.13 -4.10
C PRO A 99 10.51 -0.12 -4.68
N THR A 100 10.64 -0.17 -6.02
CA THR A 100 10.99 -1.41 -6.73
C THR A 100 12.05 -1.13 -7.79
N ILE A 101 13.09 -1.96 -7.87
CA ILE A 101 14.08 -1.95 -8.95
C ILE A 101 13.43 -2.59 -10.18
N ILE A 102 13.50 -1.94 -11.35
CA ILE A 102 13.04 -2.52 -12.61
C ILE A 102 14.27 -2.99 -13.40
N VAL A 103 14.28 -4.27 -13.76
CA VAL A 103 15.31 -4.91 -14.57
C VAL A 103 14.73 -5.24 -15.93
N SER A 104 15.00 -4.40 -16.91
CA SER A 104 14.56 -4.57 -18.29
C SER A 104 15.55 -5.47 -19.05
N VAL A 105 15.11 -6.64 -19.50
CA VAL A 105 15.93 -7.59 -20.25
C VAL A 105 15.82 -7.25 -21.72
N LEU A 106 16.94 -6.85 -22.34
CA LEU A 106 17.00 -6.35 -23.71
C LEU A 106 17.48 -7.42 -24.70
N GLY A 107 17.18 -7.23 -25.98
CA GLY A 107 17.68 -8.06 -27.07
C GLY A 107 17.30 -9.52 -26.99
N ILE A 108 16.08 -9.81 -26.49
CA ILE A 108 15.53 -11.17 -26.44
C ILE A 108 15.19 -11.65 -27.85
N ASP A 109 15.75 -12.80 -28.23
CA ASP A 109 15.19 -13.57 -29.38
C ASP A 109 13.92 -14.25 -28.91
N ARG A 110 12.76 -13.65 -29.19
CA ARG A 110 11.47 -14.07 -28.64
C ARG A 110 11.12 -15.52 -29.01
N ASN A 111 11.47 -15.93 -30.22
CA ASN A 111 11.18 -17.28 -30.67
C ASN A 111 12.04 -18.30 -29.93
N LYS A 112 13.33 -18.01 -29.77
CA LYS A 112 14.29 -18.88 -29.09
C LYS A 112 14.09 -18.86 -27.58
N ASP A 113 14.18 -17.65 -26.99
CA ASP A 113 14.35 -17.52 -25.55
C ASP A 113 13.04 -17.69 -24.76
N LEU A 114 11.87 -17.42 -25.39
CA LEU A 114 10.60 -17.39 -24.69
C LEU A 114 9.67 -18.60 -24.97
N THR A 115 10.08 -19.50 -25.89
CA THR A 115 9.26 -20.67 -26.24
C THR A 115 9.82 -21.95 -25.65
N PRO A 116 8.97 -22.80 -25.02
CA PRO A 116 9.42 -23.98 -24.29
C PRO A 116 9.81 -25.17 -25.19
N THR A 117 9.28 -25.22 -26.42
CA THR A 117 9.45 -26.34 -27.36
C THR A 117 9.86 -25.84 -28.72
N HIS A 118 10.57 -26.69 -29.47
CA HIS A 118 10.90 -26.47 -30.87
C HIS A 118 9.68 -26.76 -31.76
N THR A 119 9.46 -25.91 -32.74
CA THR A 119 8.46 -26.13 -33.81
C THR A 119 9.08 -25.82 -35.17
N ASP A 120 8.70 -26.59 -36.21
CA ASP A 120 9.28 -26.45 -37.54
C ASP A 120 8.99 -25.06 -38.17
N ASP A 121 7.86 -24.45 -37.81
CA ASP A 121 7.44 -23.14 -38.31
C ASP A 121 8.36 -22.00 -37.81
N LEU A 122 8.98 -22.16 -36.62
CA LEU A 122 9.90 -21.18 -36.01
C LEU A 122 11.22 -21.87 -35.68
N LYS A 123 12.15 -21.91 -36.61
CA LYS A 123 13.40 -22.66 -36.57
C LYS A 123 14.29 -22.39 -35.34
N THR A 124 14.20 -21.22 -34.72
CA THR A 124 14.99 -20.87 -33.53
C THR A 124 14.29 -21.22 -32.21
N SER A 125 13.02 -21.68 -32.25
CA SER A 125 12.21 -21.91 -31.05
C SER A 125 12.72 -23.04 -30.15
N GLY A 126 12.32 -23.03 -28.86
CA GLY A 126 12.57 -24.11 -27.91
C GLY A 126 13.76 -23.91 -26.97
N GLY A 127 14.17 -22.69 -26.71
CA GLY A 127 15.31 -22.41 -25.81
C GLY A 127 14.93 -21.80 -24.46
N ALA A 128 13.66 -21.85 -24.05
CA ALA A 128 13.19 -21.28 -22.79
C ALA A 128 13.88 -21.89 -21.56
N ASP A 129 14.28 -23.16 -21.60
CA ASP A 129 15.03 -23.81 -20.53
C ASP A 129 16.39 -23.15 -20.27
N LYS A 130 17.15 -22.88 -21.34
CA LYS A 130 18.45 -22.18 -21.24
C LYS A 130 18.28 -20.76 -20.82
N PHE A 131 17.25 -20.07 -21.31
CA PHE A 131 16.99 -18.69 -20.91
C PHE A 131 16.52 -18.59 -19.45
N LEU A 132 15.73 -19.52 -18.95
CA LEU A 132 15.37 -19.60 -17.54
C LEU A 132 16.59 -19.90 -16.67
N SER A 133 17.45 -20.80 -17.11
CA SER A 133 18.73 -21.10 -16.43
C SER A 133 19.64 -19.87 -16.35
N PHE A 134 19.76 -19.08 -17.45
CA PHE A 134 20.46 -17.79 -17.44
C PHE A 134 19.87 -16.82 -16.43
N ILE A 135 18.57 -16.65 -16.42
CA ILE A 135 17.89 -15.73 -15.47
C ILE A 135 18.17 -16.16 -14.03
N LYS A 136 18.02 -17.44 -13.71
CA LYS A 136 18.19 -17.98 -12.37
C LYS A 136 19.65 -17.91 -11.89
N ASN A 137 20.59 -18.30 -12.73
CA ASN A 137 21.95 -18.58 -12.30
C ASN A 137 22.96 -17.45 -12.61
N GLU A 138 22.60 -16.51 -13.52
CA GLU A 138 23.49 -15.44 -13.92
C GLU A 138 22.83 -14.05 -13.72
N LEU A 139 21.63 -13.82 -14.23
CA LEU A 139 21.01 -12.50 -14.19
C LEU A 139 20.60 -12.09 -12.77
N ILE A 140 19.84 -12.91 -12.06
CA ILE A 140 19.38 -12.62 -10.69
C ILE A 140 20.58 -12.43 -9.74
N PRO A 141 21.56 -13.35 -9.68
CA PRO A 141 22.75 -13.17 -8.84
C PRO A 141 23.55 -11.89 -9.18
N TYR A 142 23.63 -11.53 -10.47
CA TYR A 142 24.27 -10.28 -10.88
C TYR A 142 23.54 -9.05 -10.32
N VAL A 143 22.21 -9.03 -10.44
CA VAL A 143 21.38 -7.93 -9.93
C VAL A 143 21.48 -7.81 -8.41
N GLU A 144 21.36 -8.92 -7.69
CA GLU A 144 21.44 -8.95 -6.22
C GLU A 144 22.82 -8.53 -5.68
N LYS A 145 23.88 -8.80 -6.44
CA LYS A 145 25.24 -8.37 -6.10
C LYS A 145 25.50 -6.90 -6.40
N THR A 146 24.90 -6.38 -7.48
CA THR A 146 25.23 -5.05 -8.03
C THR A 146 24.29 -3.96 -7.51
N TYR A 147 23.06 -4.34 -7.21
CA TYR A 147 21.99 -3.43 -6.79
C TYR A 147 21.42 -3.88 -5.43
N PRO A 148 20.84 -2.97 -4.62
CA PRO A 148 20.33 -3.31 -3.29
C PRO A 148 18.98 -4.06 -3.36
N SER A 149 18.96 -5.22 -4.02
CA SER A 149 17.79 -6.10 -4.06
C SER A 149 17.61 -6.84 -2.74
N ASP A 150 16.36 -7.12 -2.33
CA ASP A 150 15.99 -7.92 -1.17
C ASP A 150 15.72 -9.41 -1.53
N GLY A 151 15.92 -9.78 -2.79
CA GLY A 151 15.65 -11.12 -3.31
C GLY A 151 14.15 -11.41 -3.56
N ASP A 152 13.29 -10.39 -3.38
CA ASP A 152 11.88 -10.50 -3.67
C ASP A 152 11.61 -10.17 -5.14
N ASN A 153 11.73 -11.19 -5.99
CA ASN A 153 11.74 -11.08 -7.43
C ASN A 153 10.35 -11.30 -8.02
N THR A 154 9.94 -10.43 -8.94
CA THR A 154 8.72 -10.54 -9.77
C THR A 154 9.09 -10.67 -11.24
N LEU A 155 8.45 -11.57 -11.98
CA LEU A 155 8.61 -11.72 -13.42
C LEU A 155 7.37 -11.22 -14.16
N TRP A 156 7.57 -10.34 -15.13
CA TRP A 156 6.52 -9.82 -16.01
C TRP A 156 6.81 -10.13 -17.47
N GLY A 157 5.78 -10.55 -18.20
CA GLY A 157 5.89 -10.80 -19.64
C GLY A 157 4.56 -10.75 -20.37
N HIS A 158 4.60 -10.31 -21.64
CA HIS A 158 3.46 -10.20 -22.54
C HIS A 158 3.57 -11.19 -23.72
N SER A 159 2.46 -11.81 -24.11
CA SER A 159 2.42 -12.71 -25.26
C SER A 159 3.33 -13.94 -25.07
N PHE A 160 4.39 -14.13 -25.88
CA PHE A 160 5.43 -15.14 -25.61
C PHE A 160 6.17 -14.88 -24.30
N GLY A 161 6.32 -13.61 -23.89
CA GLY A 161 6.81 -13.29 -22.55
C GLY A 161 5.89 -13.84 -21.46
N GLY A 162 4.57 -13.74 -21.63
CA GLY A 162 3.57 -14.33 -20.74
C GLY A 162 3.57 -15.87 -20.75
N LEU A 163 3.83 -16.48 -21.90
CA LEU A 163 4.08 -17.92 -22.02
C LEU A 163 5.29 -18.33 -21.18
N PHE A 164 6.39 -17.60 -21.29
CA PHE A 164 7.61 -17.84 -20.52
C PHE A 164 7.40 -17.62 -19.01
N VAL A 165 6.60 -16.64 -18.60
CA VAL A 165 6.24 -16.42 -17.19
C VAL A 165 5.61 -17.67 -16.60
N MET A 166 4.64 -18.27 -17.30
CA MET A 166 4.01 -19.52 -16.84
C MET A 166 4.96 -20.70 -16.91
N TYR A 167 5.83 -20.77 -17.94
CA TYR A 167 6.88 -21.79 -18.04
C TYR A 167 7.83 -21.73 -16.84
N ALA A 168 8.25 -20.53 -16.42
CA ALA A 168 9.11 -20.33 -15.28
C ALA A 168 8.45 -20.81 -13.97
N LEU A 169 7.17 -20.50 -13.76
CA LEU A 169 6.41 -20.98 -12.60
C LEU A 169 6.35 -22.52 -12.55
N LEU A 170 6.08 -23.16 -13.67
CA LEU A 170 5.93 -24.62 -13.72
C LEU A 170 7.25 -25.40 -13.60
N ASN A 171 8.39 -24.79 -13.95
CA ASN A 171 9.68 -25.48 -13.96
C ASN A 171 10.63 -25.05 -12.84
N GLU A 172 10.59 -23.78 -12.44
CA GLU A 172 11.43 -23.21 -11.39
C GLU A 172 10.60 -22.31 -10.45
N PRO A 173 9.64 -22.87 -9.71
CA PRO A 173 8.61 -22.14 -8.98
C PRO A 173 9.11 -21.27 -7.82
N ARG A 174 10.40 -21.43 -7.45
CA ARG A 174 11.00 -20.69 -6.31
C ARG A 174 11.89 -19.53 -6.74
N VAL A 175 12.14 -19.37 -8.04
CA VAL A 175 12.99 -18.28 -8.58
C VAL A 175 12.33 -16.92 -8.40
N PHE A 176 11.01 -16.86 -8.59
CA PHE A 176 10.24 -15.64 -8.40
C PHE A 176 9.19 -15.82 -7.30
N LYS A 177 8.88 -14.71 -6.63
CA LYS A 177 7.78 -14.66 -5.66
C LYS A 177 6.46 -14.24 -6.30
N SER A 178 6.53 -13.64 -7.49
CA SER A 178 5.35 -13.19 -8.24
C SER A 178 5.56 -13.33 -9.74
N TYR A 179 4.47 -13.66 -10.42
CA TYR A 179 4.41 -13.94 -11.84
C TYR A 179 3.26 -13.13 -12.46
N ILE A 180 3.54 -12.31 -13.46
CA ILE A 180 2.54 -11.50 -14.18
C ILE A 180 2.57 -11.87 -15.64
N ALA A 181 1.60 -12.67 -16.08
CA ALA A 181 1.46 -13.17 -17.44
C ALA A 181 0.35 -12.38 -18.18
N VAL A 182 0.74 -11.50 -19.08
CA VAL A 182 -0.15 -10.60 -19.82
C VAL A 182 -0.46 -11.18 -21.19
N ASP A 183 -1.73 -11.47 -21.45
CA ASP A 183 -2.27 -12.06 -22.69
C ASP A 183 -1.36 -13.18 -23.25
N PRO A 184 -1.05 -14.20 -22.41
CA PRO A 184 -0.03 -15.20 -22.67
C PRO A 184 -0.41 -16.14 -23.82
N SER A 185 0.57 -16.49 -24.68
CA SER A 185 0.37 -17.35 -25.85
C SER A 185 0.28 -18.84 -25.47
N PHE A 186 -0.70 -19.24 -24.65
CA PHE A 186 -0.86 -20.63 -24.20
C PHE A 186 -1.27 -21.61 -25.32
N TRP A 187 -1.62 -21.10 -26.50
CA TRP A 187 -1.85 -21.89 -27.71
C TRP A 187 -0.56 -22.51 -28.27
N TRP A 188 0.62 -22.02 -27.86
CA TRP A 188 1.92 -22.45 -28.36
C TRP A 188 2.04 -23.99 -28.38
N ASP A 189 2.57 -24.52 -29.49
CA ASP A 189 2.83 -25.94 -29.73
C ASP A 189 1.67 -26.82 -29.24
N LYS A 190 0.52 -26.68 -29.90
CA LYS A 190 -0.70 -27.46 -29.58
C LYS A 190 -1.08 -27.37 -28.08
N SER A 191 -0.93 -26.22 -27.48
CA SER A 191 -1.19 -25.95 -26.06
C SER A 191 -0.27 -26.75 -25.12
N TYR A 192 1.01 -26.76 -25.39
CA TYR A 192 2.01 -27.48 -24.58
C TYR A 192 1.94 -27.13 -23.08
N LEU A 193 1.95 -25.83 -22.69
CA LEU A 193 1.89 -25.47 -21.28
C LEU A 193 0.60 -25.89 -20.57
N PRO A 194 -0.61 -25.69 -21.11
CA PRO A 194 -1.82 -26.26 -20.54
C PRO A 194 -1.76 -27.79 -20.32
N LYS A 195 -1.14 -28.53 -21.23
CA LYS A 195 -1.00 -29.98 -21.09
C LYS A 195 -0.11 -30.36 -19.89
N ILE A 196 1.07 -29.78 -19.79
CA ILE A 196 1.99 -30.11 -18.70
C ILE A 196 1.57 -29.50 -17.35
N ALA A 197 0.77 -28.44 -17.33
CA ALA A 197 0.28 -27.82 -16.11
C ALA A 197 -0.59 -28.80 -15.29
N GLY A 198 -1.32 -29.70 -15.95
CA GLY A 198 -2.10 -30.72 -15.29
C GLY A 198 -1.29 -31.63 -14.36
N ASP A 199 -0.08 -31.97 -14.76
CA ASP A 199 0.82 -32.83 -13.99
C ASP A 199 1.70 -32.04 -13.03
N LYS A 200 2.18 -30.87 -13.48
CA LYS A 200 3.15 -30.07 -12.70
C LYS A 200 2.55 -29.32 -11.53
N LEU A 201 1.36 -28.70 -11.69
CA LEU A 201 0.76 -27.89 -10.61
C LEU A 201 0.53 -28.68 -9.32
N PRO A 202 -0.02 -29.90 -9.33
CA PRO A 202 -0.21 -30.67 -8.11
C PRO A 202 1.11 -31.07 -7.41
N ALA A 203 2.20 -31.15 -8.17
CA ALA A 203 3.53 -31.47 -7.63
C ALA A 203 4.25 -30.28 -6.98
N LEU A 204 3.75 -29.06 -7.12
CA LEU A 204 4.34 -27.86 -6.51
C LEU A 204 3.97 -27.79 -5.04
N THR A 205 4.83 -28.32 -4.17
CA THR A 205 4.69 -28.25 -2.72
C THR A 205 5.44 -27.05 -2.14
N ASP A 206 5.05 -26.59 -0.95
CA ASP A 206 5.71 -25.49 -0.20
C ASP A 206 5.89 -24.21 -1.01
N LEU A 207 4.97 -23.94 -1.93
CA LEU A 207 5.00 -22.76 -2.74
C LEU A 207 4.43 -21.55 -1.95
N ASN A 208 5.13 -20.43 -2.02
CA ASN A 208 4.65 -19.14 -1.50
C ASN A 208 4.85 -18.10 -2.61
N ALA A 209 3.94 -18.12 -3.57
CA ALA A 209 4.02 -17.27 -4.75
C ALA A 209 2.66 -16.71 -5.16
N SER A 210 2.68 -15.68 -5.99
CA SER A 210 1.47 -15.15 -6.62
C SER A 210 1.56 -15.22 -8.14
N LEU A 211 0.42 -15.48 -8.79
CA LEU A 211 0.28 -15.52 -10.24
C LEU A 211 -0.91 -14.64 -10.68
N PHE A 212 -0.63 -13.67 -11.53
CA PHE A 212 -1.65 -12.89 -12.22
C PHE A 212 -1.63 -13.23 -13.69
N ILE A 213 -2.76 -13.69 -14.21
CA ILE A 213 -2.96 -13.93 -15.63
C ILE A 213 -4.02 -12.95 -16.12
N SER A 214 -3.81 -12.38 -17.28
CA SER A 214 -4.80 -11.50 -17.89
C SER A 214 -4.90 -11.71 -19.40
N GLY A 215 -6.02 -11.30 -19.97
CA GLY A 215 -6.23 -11.38 -21.39
C GLY A 215 -7.42 -10.56 -21.88
N ARG A 216 -7.73 -10.70 -23.14
CA ARG A 216 -8.87 -10.06 -23.81
C ARG A 216 -10.11 -10.92 -23.68
N GLU A 217 -11.28 -10.31 -23.51
CA GLU A 217 -12.56 -11.05 -23.53
C GLU A 217 -12.92 -11.63 -24.91
N GLY A 218 -13.95 -12.45 -24.91
CA GLY A 218 -14.54 -12.98 -26.12
C GLY A 218 -13.64 -13.98 -26.87
N GLN A 219 -13.36 -13.70 -28.16
CA GLN A 219 -12.54 -14.57 -29.00
C GLN A 219 -11.08 -14.61 -28.53
N GLY A 220 -10.57 -13.48 -28.01
CA GLY A 220 -9.17 -13.37 -27.57
C GLY A 220 -8.79 -14.35 -26.48
N VAL A 221 -9.63 -14.53 -25.46
CA VAL A 221 -9.36 -15.48 -24.36
C VAL A 221 -9.28 -16.91 -24.84
N LYS A 222 -10.09 -17.28 -25.86
CA LYS A 222 -10.11 -18.61 -26.45
C LYS A 222 -8.92 -18.86 -27.37
N GLU A 223 -8.57 -17.88 -28.21
CA GLU A 223 -7.41 -17.95 -29.10
C GLU A 223 -6.11 -18.12 -28.31
N MET A 224 -5.96 -17.35 -27.23
CA MET A 224 -4.79 -17.43 -26.37
C MET A 224 -4.83 -18.61 -25.40
N LYS A 225 -5.91 -19.39 -25.32
CA LYS A 225 -6.12 -20.54 -24.41
C LYS A 225 -6.00 -20.16 -22.93
N ILE A 226 -6.36 -18.92 -22.59
CA ILE A 226 -6.35 -18.43 -21.21
C ILE A 226 -7.48 -19.07 -20.42
N ASP A 227 -8.66 -19.25 -21.01
CA ASP A 227 -9.80 -20.00 -20.45
C ASP A 227 -9.43 -21.44 -20.06
N THR A 228 -8.66 -22.11 -20.91
CA THR A 228 -8.17 -23.46 -20.67
C THR A 228 -7.23 -23.51 -19.45
N MET A 229 -6.27 -22.58 -19.38
CA MET A 229 -5.34 -22.49 -18.25
C MET A 229 -6.07 -22.09 -16.95
N ASP A 230 -7.03 -21.16 -17.02
CA ASP A 230 -7.89 -20.77 -15.89
C ASP A 230 -8.66 -21.96 -15.32
N ALA A 231 -9.24 -22.80 -16.19
CA ALA A 231 -9.94 -24.01 -15.77
C ALA A 231 -9.01 -25.03 -15.06
N ILE A 232 -7.77 -25.17 -15.56
CA ILE A 232 -6.75 -26.04 -14.94
C ILE A 232 -6.37 -25.48 -13.55
N LEU A 233 -6.10 -24.18 -13.43
CA LEU A 233 -5.75 -23.56 -12.17
C LEU A 233 -6.89 -23.64 -11.13
N LYS A 234 -8.13 -23.46 -11.53
CA LYS A 234 -9.30 -23.65 -10.66
C LYS A 234 -9.36 -25.04 -10.03
N LYS A 235 -8.91 -26.04 -10.75
CA LYS A 235 -8.93 -27.44 -10.32
C LYS A 235 -7.68 -27.87 -9.58
N LEU A 236 -6.50 -27.37 -9.98
CA LEU A 236 -5.21 -27.96 -9.63
C LEU A 236 -4.20 -26.97 -9.01
N ALA A 237 -4.55 -25.70 -8.80
CA ALA A 237 -3.62 -24.76 -8.21
C ALA A 237 -3.22 -25.21 -6.80
N PRO A 238 -1.91 -25.27 -6.47
CA PRO A 238 -1.44 -25.66 -5.14
C PRO A 238 -1.81 -24.61 -4.09
N ALA A 239 -2.00 -25.04 -2.84
CA ALA A 239 -2.45 -24.18 -1.73
C ALA A 239 -1.55 -22.93 -1.51
N GLY A 240 -0.26 -23.04 -1.80
CA GLY A 240 0.70 -21.93 -1.66
C GLY A 240 0.74 -20.97 -2.85
N LEU A 241 -0.07 -21.18 -3.90
CA LEU A 241 -0.19 -20.29 -5.04
C LEU A 241 -1.45 -19.42 -4.92
N VAL A 242 -1.26 -18.13 -4.60
CA VAL A 242 -2.37 -17.18 -4.66
C VAL A 242 -2.46 -16.63 -6.09
N TRP A 243 -3.54 -16.94 -6.80
CA TRP A 243 -3.65 -16.58 -8.20
C TRP A 243 -4.94 -15.85 -8.56
N LYS A 244 -4.91 -15.12 -9.66
CA LYS A 244 -6.05 -14.41 -10.24
C LYS A 244 -5.94 -14.41 -11.75
N SER A 245 -7.05 -14.71 -12.43
CA SER A 245 -7.21 -14.55 -13.88
C SER A 245 -8.26 -13.48 -14.16
N VAL A 246 -7.95 -12.55 -15.07
CA VAL A 246 -8.84 -11.41 -15.42
C VAL A 246 -8.86 -11.24 -16.92
N THR A 247 -10.05 -11.00 -17.46
CA THR A 247 -10.22 -10.61 -18.87
C THR A 247 -10.77 -9.19 -18.97
N TYR A 248 -10.38 -8.48 -20.03
CA TYR A 248 -10.78 -7.09 -20.27
C TYR A 248 -11.51 -6.99 -21.60
N SER A 249 -12.67 -6.34 -21.55
CA SER A 249 -13.45 -6.00 -22.75
C SER A 249 -12.78 -4.84 -23.48
N ASP A 250 -13.04 -4.77 -24.78
CA ASP A 250 -12.64 -3.67 -25.66
C ASP A 250 -11.11 -3.43 -25.72
N GLU A 251 -10.33 -4.52 -25.71
CA GLU A 251 -8.88 -4.46 -25.78
C GLU A 251 -8.33 -5.22 -27.00
N THR A 252 -7.25 -4.72 -27.56
CA THR A 252 -6.40 -5.42 -28.51
C THR A 252 -5.30 -6.20 -27.79
N HIS A 253 -4.60 -7.10 -28.51
CA HIS A 253 -3.41 -7.77 -27.98
C HIS A 253 -2.31 -6.80 -27.50
N GLY A 254 -2.25 -5.61 -28.09
CA GLY A 254 -1.31 -4.57 -27.70
C GLY A 254 -1.79 -3.70 -26.53
N SER A 255 -3.06 -3.24 -26.58
CA SER A 255 -3.58 -2.29 -25.60
C SER A 255 -3.88 -2.93 -24.23
N VAL A 256 -4.20 -4.20 -24.18
CA VAL A 256 -4.48 -4.95 -22.94
C VAL A 256 -3.35 -4.87 -21.91
N ARG A 257 -2.12 -4.58 -22.36
CA ARG A 257 -0.95 -4.43 -21.48
C ARG A 257 -1.14 -3.40 -20.40
N LEU A 258 -1.80 -2.27 -20.68
CA LEU A 258 -1.99 -1.19 -19.71
C LEU A 258 -2.81 -1.67 -18.49
N LYS A 259 -4.05 -2.10 -18.73
CA LYS A 259 -4.94 -2.60 -17.67
C LYS A 259 -4.36 -3.81 -16.95
N SER A 260 -3.79 -4.73 -17.72
CA SER A 260 -3.16 -5.94 -17.19
C SER A 260 -1.98 -5.67 -16.28
N THR A 261 -1.10 -4.76 -16.66
CA THR A 261 0.08 -4.42 -15.85
C THR A 261 -0.33 -3.67 -14.60
N TYR A 262 -1.24 -2.69 -14.72
CA TYR A 262 -1.77 -1.96 -13.57
C TYR A 262 -2.40 -2.89 -12.53
N ASP A 263 -3.33 -3.75 -12.95
CA ASP A 263 -4.00 -4.68 -12.04
C ASP A 263 -3.08 -5.79 -11.54
N GLY A 264 -2.14 -6.26 -12.38
CA GLY A 264 -1.13 -7.26 -12.02
C GLY A 264 -0.18 -6.75 -10.91
N LEU A 265 0.30 -5.52 -11.02
CA LEU A 265 1.12 -4.88 -9.99
C LEU A 265 0.32 -4.67 -8.69
N LYS A 266 -0.89 -4.16 -8.77
CA LYS A 266 -1.78 -4.01 -7.60
C LYS A 266 -2.11 -5.34 -6.93
N PHE A 267 -2.29 -6.40 -7.71
CA PHE A 267 -2.49 -7.74 -7.18
C PHE A 267 -1.23 -8.27 -6.49
N THR A 268 -0.08 -8.15 -7.14
CA THR A 268 1.24 -8.58 -6.63
C THR A 268 1.58 -7.94 -5.30
N TYR A 269 1.38 -6.63 -5.18
CA TYR A 269 1.72 -5.85 -4.00
C TYR A 269 0.51 -5.55 -3.10
N SER A 270 -0.62 -6.26 -3.30
CA SER A 270 -1.81 -6.07 -2.47
C SER A 270 -1.48 -6.22 -0.99
N GLY A 271 -1.88 -5.25 -0.18
CA GLY A 271 -1.59 -5.22 1.25
C GLY A 271 -0.32 -4.47 1.65
N PHE A 272 0.55 -4.07 0.70
CA PHE A 272 1.80 -3.37 1.02
C PHE A 272 1.58 -2.19 1.98
N ASN A 273 0.73 -1.25 1.63
CA ASN A 273 0.41 -0.09 2.48
C ASN A 273 -1.04 -0.12 2.99
N ARG A 274 -1.61 -1.32 3.10
CA ARG A 274 -2.98 -1.46 3.55
C ARG A 274 -3.06 -1.42 5.06
N ASN A 275 -3.95 -0.61 5.58
CA ASN A 275 -4.30 -0.59 6.98
C ASN A 275 -5.71 -1.16 7.18
N ILE A 276 -5.90 -1.96 8.23
CA ILE A 276 -7.22 -2.36 8.67
C ILE A 276 -7.67 -1.32 9.69
N GLU A 277 -8.47 -0.35 9.23
CA GLU A 277 -8.98 0.71 10.09
C GLU A 277 -10.37 0.36 10.61
N PHE A 278 -10.51 0.31 11.92
CA PHE A 278 -11.78 0.11 12.58
C PHE A 278 -11.87 0.97 13.85
N HIS A 279 -13.07 1.38 14.20
CA HIS A 279 -13.29 2.21 15.38
C HIS A 279 -14.56 1.79 16.12
N PRO A 280 -14.54 1.85 17.47
CA PRO A 280 -13.38 2.06 18.34
C PRO A 280 -12.36 0.93 18.22
N MET A 281 -11.05 1.26 18.35
CA MET A 281 -9.98 0.25 18.33
C MET A 281 -9.81 -0.44 19.69
N ASN A 282 -9.99 0.30 20.77
CA ASN A 282 -9.88 -0.21 22.13
C ASN A 282 -10.99 0.39 22.98
N GLY A 283 -11.28 -0.24 24.11
CA GLY A 283 -12.26 0.38 24.98
C GLY A 283 -12.67 -0.39 26.23
N ILE A 284 -13.66 0.22 26.91
CA ILE A 284 -14.36 -0.35 28.04
C ILE A 284 -15.82 -0.51 27.64
N VAL A 285 -16.36 -1.71 27.74
CA VAL A 285 -17.75 -2.05 27.41
C VAL A 285 -18.51 -2.26 28.70
N LEU A 286 -19.71 -1.70 28.84
CA LEU A 286 -20.64 -2.02 29.92
C LEU A 286 -21.35 -3.35 29.63
N LYS A 287 -21.54 -4.17 30.67
CA LYS A 287 -22.14 -5.51 30.57
C LYS A 287 -23.48 -5.49 29.81
N ASP A 288 -24.32 -4.48 30.07
CA ASP A 288 -25.69 -4.41 29.56
C ASP A 288 -25.87 -3.33 28.45
N LYS A 289 -24.77 -2.74 27.96
CA LYS A 289 -24.78 -1.75 26.89
C LYS A 289 -23.71 -2.11 25.85
N PRO A 290 -24.05 -2.91 24.82
CA PRO A 290 -23.11 -3.30 23.77
C PRO A 290 -22.65 -2.09 22.96
N ILE A 291 -21.47 -2.22 22.36
CA ILE A 291 -20.93 -1.23 21.43
C ILE A 291 -20.80 -1.82 20.03
N LYS A 292 -20.78 -0.95 19.03
CA LYS A 292 -20.51 -1.33 17.63
C LYS A 292 -19.12 -0.90 17.24
N ILE A 293 -18.35 -1.83 16.66
CA ILE A 293 -17.11 -1.54 15.94
C ILE A 293 -17.46 -1.41 14.47
N ARG A 294 -17.02 -0.33 13.84
CA ARG A 294 -17.23 -0.08 12.41
C ARG A 294 -15.89 -0.07 11.67
N TYR A 295 -15.91 -0.63 10.46
CA TYR A 295 -14.77 -0.70 9.56
C TYR A 295 -14.92 0.34 8.47
N PHE A 296 -13.83 1.03 8.13
CA PHE A 296 -13.85 2.17 7.20
C PHE A 296 -13.21 1.87 5.86
N ASN A 297 -12.52 0.74 5.74
CA ASN A 297 -11.86 0.31 4.51
C ASN A 297 -12.57 -0.91 3.92
N ASP A 298 -12.19 -1.29 2.68
CA ASP A 298 -12.67 -2.52 2.08
C ASP A 298 -12.31 -3.75 2.95
N THR A 299 -13.33 -4.49 3.35
CA THR A 299 -13.20 -5.66 4.23
C THR A 299 -13.22 -7.00 3.50
N THR A 300 -13.24 -7.02 2.18
CA THR A 300 -13.46 -8.23 1.36
C THR A 300 -12.44 -9.35 1.62
N LYS A 301 -11.23 -9.00 2.04
CA LYS A 301 -10.14 -9.95 2.38
C LYS A 301 -9.75 -9.89 3.85
N VAL A 302 -10.61 -9.35 4.71
CA VAL A 302 -10.37 -9.25 6.15
C VAL A 302 -11.16 -10.31 6.87
N TYR A 303 -10.49 -11.06 7.73
CA TYR A 303 -11.07 -12.08 8.60
C TYR A 303 -10.79 -11.70 10.06
N TYR A 304 -11.62 -12.15 10.98
CA TYR A 304 -11.47 -11.77 12.36
C TYR A 304 -11.78 -12.92 13.34
N THR A 305 -11.24 -12.77 14.57
CA THR A 305 -11.57 -13.55 15.75
C THR A 305 -11.89 -12.61 16.92
N LEU A 306 -12.60 -13.10 17.92
CA LEU A 306 -12.96 -12.34 19.13
C LEU A 306 -12.30 -12.88 20.40
N ASP A 307 -11.51 -13.92 20.29
CA ASP A 307 -10.80 -14.61 21.36
C ASP A 307 -9.29 -14.28 21.38
N GLY A 308 -8.82 -13.45 20.47
CA GLY A 308 -7.42 -13.05 20.35
C GLY A 308 -6.56 -14.00 19.53
N THR A 309 -7.09 -15.13 19.07
CA THR A 309 -6.35 -16.01 18.15
C THR A 309 -6.12 -15.32 16.81
N GLU A 310 -5.04 -15.70 16.12
CA GLU A 310 -4.77 -15.14 14.79
C GLU A 310 -5.76 -15.71 13.77
N PRO A 311 -6.48 -14.86 13.00
CA PRO A 311 -7.43 -15.32 12.00
C PRO A 311 -6.79 -16.15 10.90
N THR A 312 -7.53 -17.17 10.45
CA THR A 312 -7.24 -17.97 9.25
C THR A 312 -8.25 -17.66 8.15
N ILE A 313 -8.07 -18.21 6.96
CA ILE A 313 -9.04 -18.08 5.86
C ILE A 313 -10.39 -18.79 6.18
N SER A 314 -10.43 -19.65 7.20
CA SER A 314 -11.64 -20.31 7.70
C SER A 314 -12.31 -19.52 8.83
N SER A 315 -11.69 -18.47 9.35
CA SER A 315 -12.27 -17.60 10.37
C SER A 315 -13.44 -16.79 9.82
N ALA A 316 -14.20 -16.16 10.71
CA ALA A 316 -15.30 -15.29 10.32
C ALA A 316 -14.81 -14.16 9.41
N LYS A 317 -15.48 -13.99 8.27
CA LYS A 317 -15.18 -12.91 7.33
C LYS A 317 -15.76 -11.59 7.84
N MET A 318 -14.98 -10.54 7.78
CA MET A 318 -15.38 -9.23 8.27
C MET A 318 -16.54 -8.66 7.45
N ARG A 319 -17.48 -8.06 8.18
CA ARG A 319 -18.55 -7.20 7.66
C ARG A 319 -18.21 -5.73 7.94
N SER A 320 -19.05 -4.81 7.51
CA SER A 320 -18.86 -3.39 7.77
C SER A 320 -18.92 -3.02 9.27
N GLU A 321 -19.63 -3.80 10.08
CA GLU A 321 -19.70 -3.62 11.54
C GLU A 321 -19.84 -4.96 12.29
N ILE A 322 -19.40 -4.97 13.53
CA ILE A 322 -19.65 -6.04 14.51
C ILE A 322 -20.11 -5.44 15.83
N THR A 323 -20.93 -6.17 16.57
CA THR A 323 -21.40 -5.76 17.90
C THR A 323 -20.63 -6.52 18.98
N LEU A 324 -20.10 -5.80 19.96
CA LEU A 324 -19.41 -6.37 21.13
C LEU A 324 -20.29 -6.26 22.36
N THR A 325 -20.48 -7.40 23.05
CA THR A 325 -21.30 -7.52 24.25
C THR A 325 -20.49 -7.84 25.50
N GLY A 326 -19.17 -7.99 25.39
CA GLY A 326 -18.31 -8.44 26.47
C GLY A 326 -16.86 -8.07 26.35
N ALA A 327 -16.04 -8.62 27.24
CA ALA A 327 -14.58 -8.51 27.14
C ALA A 327 -14.10 -9.41 26.02
N VAL A 328 -13.44 -8.81 25.03
CA VAL A 328 -12.93 -9.51 23.86
C VAL A 328 -11.61 -8.88 23.40
N ARG A 329 -10.78 -9.71 22.80
CA ARG A 329 -9.66 -9.24 21.96
C ARG A 329 -10.03 -9.49 20.51
N VAL A 330 -10.33 -8.41 19.80
CA VAL A 330 -10.60 -8.47 18.37
C VAL A 330 -9.26 -8.55 17.65
N THR A 331 -9.05 -9.62 16.91
CA THR A 331 -7.90 -9.75 16.01
C THR A 331 -8.40 -9.78 14.58
N ASN A 332 -7.88 -8.90 13.76
CA ASN A 332 -8.22 -8.79 12.35
C ASN A 332 -7.00 -9.13 11.52
N LYS A 333 -7.18 -9.88 10.43
CA LYS A 333 -6.12 -10.21 9.48
C LYS A 333 -6.59 -9.97 8.06
N TYR A 334 -5.83 -9.17 7.32
CA TYR A 334 -5.93 -9.04 5.87
C TYR A 334 -5.01 -10.06 5.21
N PHE A 335 -5.57 -10.89 4.32
CA PHE A 335 -4.80 -11.83 3.54
C PHE A 335 -4.44 -11.21 2.18
N ALA A 336 -3.18 -10.86 2.04
CA ALA A 336 -2.61 -10.36 0.80
C ALA A 336 -2.36 -11.49 -0.21
N SER A 337 -2.08 -11.14 -1.46
CA SER A 337 -1.65 -12.10 -2.48
C SER A 337 -0.28 -12.70 -2.15
N ARG A 338 0.51 -11.98 -1.38
CA ARG A 338 1.81 -12.42 -0.85
C ARG A 338 1.81 -12.29 0.66
N SER A 339 2.12 -13.37 1.34
CA SER A 339 2.04 -13.46 2.81
C SER A 339 2.85 -12.38 3.54
N ARG A 340 3.98 -11.90 2.95
CA ARG A 340 4.77 -10.80 3.54
C ARG A 340 3.99 -9.49 3.68
N TYR A 341 2.93 -9.30 2.92
CA TYR A 341 2.06 -8.13 2.98
C TYR A 341 0.77 -8.36 3.77
N ASN A 342 0.63 -9.50 4.44
CA ASN A 342 -0.46 -9.69 5.39
C ASN A 342 -0.39 -8.63 6.48
N LYS A 343 -1.54 -8.14 6.89
CA LYS A 343 -1.65 -7.17 7.99
C LYS A 343 -2.49 -7.76 9.10
N VAL A 344 -2.02 -7.58 10.31
CA VAL A 344 -2.77 -7.94 11.52
C VAL A 344 -2.98 -6.68 12.34
N THR A 345 -4.20 -6.48 12.82
CA THR A 345 -4.55 -5.36 13.71
C THR A 345 -5.41 -5.89 14.84
N THR A 346 -5.09 -5.51 16.05
CA THR A 346 -5.82 -5.94 17.26
C THR A 346 -6.49 -4.78 17.97
N GLY A 347 -7.55 -5.10 18.71
CA GLY A 347 -8.22 -4.16 19.61
C GLY A 347 -8.64 -4.87 20.89
N ASP A 348 -8.36 -4.27 22.04
CA ASP A 348 -8.68 -4.84 23.34
C ASP A 348 -9.88 -4.13 23.98
N PHE A 349 -10.86 -4.92 24.36
CA PHE A 349 -12.06 -4.45 25.04
C PHE A 349 -12.24 -5.18 26.38
N ILE A 350 -12.33 -4.41 27.45
CA ILE A 350 -12.59 -4.93 28.79
C ILE A 350 -14.03 -4.63 29.21
N ILE A 351 -14.64 -5.50 30.03
CA ILE A 351 -15.97 -5.28 30.54
C ILE A 351 -15.93 -4.57 31.90
N ARG A 352 -16.89 -3.69 32.13
CA ARG A 352 -17.21 -3.15 33.47
C ARG A 352 -18.70 -3.21 33.73
N LYS A 353 -19.05 -3.25 35.02
CA LYS A 353 -20.48 -3.29 35.45
C LYS A 353 -21.07 -1.88 35.51
N THR A 354 -20.27 -0.88 35.83
CA THR A 354 -20.71 0.49 36.10
C THR A 354 -19.92 1.52 35.32
N LEU A 355 -20.50 2.70 35.19
CA LEU A 355 -19.82 3.90 34.67
C LEU A 355 -18.65 4.26 35.57
N ARG A 356 -17.63 4.84 34.97
CA ARG A 356 -16.54 5.48 35.73
C ARG A 356 -17.08 6.78 36.32
N LEU A 357 -17.09 6.89 37.64
CA LEU A 357 -17.48 8.11 38.34
C LEU A 357 -16.45 9.22 38.10
N ALA A 358 -16.91 10.45 38.01
CA ALA A 358 -16.07 11.62 37.98
C ALA A 358 -15.42 11.84 39.34
N PRO A 359 -14.11 12.21 39.38
CA PRO A 359 -13.50 12.68 40.61
C PRO A 359 -14.22 13.95 41.11
N GLN A 360 -14.30 14.12 42.43
CA GLN A 360 -14.74 15.39 42.98
C GLN A 360 -13.71 16.46 42.63
N GLN A 361 -14.15 17.53 42.00
CA GLN A 361 -13.29 18.68 41.63
C GLN A 361 -13.72 19.91 42.45
N LYS A 362 -12.76 20.59 43.01
CA LYS A 362 -12.93 21.91 43.62
C LYS A 362 -12.17 22.94 42.75
N ASP A 363 -12.70 24.14 42.65
CA ASP A 363 -12.04 25.32 42.05
C ASP A 363 -11.66 25.18 40.56
N LEU A 364 -12.65 24.80 39.72
CA LEU A 364 -12.48 24.83 38.28
C LEU A 364 -12.37 26.26 37.74
N LYS A 365 -11.35 26.56 36.97
CA LYS A 365 -11.21 27.85 36.28
C LYS A 365 -11.71 27.72 34.83
N PRO A 366 -12.78 28.44 34.44
CA PRO A 366 -13.17 28.56 33.06
C PRO A 366 -12.13 29.37 32.27
N GLY A 367 -11.88 29.00 31.01
CA GLY A 367 -10.95 29.78 30.17
C GLY A 367 -10.18 28.96 29.14
N GLY A 368 -10.40 27.66 29.13
CA GLY A 368 -9.73 26.73 28.23
C GLY A 368 -8.81 25.76 28.97
N PHE A 369 -7.84 25.24 28.28
CA PHE A 369 -6.83 24.32 28.82
C PHE A 369 -5.49 25.02 29.01
N ASP A 370 -4.67 24.45 29.88
CA ASP A 370 -3.31 24.89 30.09
C ASP A 370 -2.36 24.15 29.17
N TYR A 371 -1.32 24.86 28.70
CA TYR A 371 -0.27 24.25 27.92
C TYR A 371 1.10 24.67 28.39
N ALA A 372 2.09 23.79 28.25
CA ALA A 372 3.50 24.07 28.40
C ALA A 372 4.23 23.61 27.13
N TYR A 373 5.02 24.51 26.56
CA TYR A 373 5.81 24.33 25.37
C TYR A 373 7.27 24.16 25.67
N TYR A 374 7.92 23.19 25.07
CA TYR A 374 9.32 22.83 25.29
C TYR A 374 10.06 22.69 23.97
N GLU A 375 11.30 23.09 23.92
CA GLU A 375 12.20 22.94 22.78
C GLU A 375 13.34 21.98 23.09
N GLY A 376 13.60 21.04 22.18
CA GLY A 376 14.68 20.07 22.32
C GLY A 376 14.58 18.93 21.31
N LYS A 377 15.67 18.20 21.16
CA LYS A 377 15.72 16.97 20.34
C LYS A 377 15.59 15.77 21.26
N TRP A 378 14.50 15.01 21.09
CA TRP A 378 14.25 13.78 21.84
C TRP A 378 13.83 12.66 20.89
N ASP A 379 14.29 11.44 21.19
CA ASP A 379 13.89 10.25 20.44
C ASP A 379 12.51 9.73 20.84
N SER A 380 12.05 10.08 22.04
CA SER A 380 10.73 9.76 22.58
C SER A 380 10.22 10.92 23.43
N LEU A 381 8.98 10.84 23.92
CA LEU A 381 8.44 11.84 24.86
C LEU A 381 9.41 12.09 26.02
N PRO A 382 9.77 13.34 26.30
CA PRO A 382 10.63 13.69 27.41
C PRO A 382 9.90 13.52 28.75
N ASP A 383 10.66 13.40 29.82
CA ASP A 383 10.12 13.53 31.18
C ASP A 383 9.87 15.02 31.49
N PHE A 384 8.65 15.47 31.24
CA PHE A 384 8.24 16.87 31.44
C PHE A 384 8.50 17.42 32.84
N LYS A 385 8.58 16.53 33.86
CA LYS A 385 8.86 16.95 35.22
C LYS A 385 10.31 17.45 35.44
N LYS A 386 11.21 17.05 34.53
CA LYS A 386 12.62 17.40 34.54
C LYS A 386 12.96 18.59 33.63
N LEU A 387 11.97 19.13 32.93
CA LEU A 387 12.17 20.21 31.96
C LEU A 387 11.54 21.50 32.44
N THR A 388 12.18 22.60 32.10
CA THR A 388 11.60 23.93 32.24
C THR A 388 10.92 24.30 30.92
N PRO A 389 9.62 24.65 30.90
CA PRO A 389 8.95 25.09 29.70
C PRO A 389 9.50 26.42 29.20
N ILE A 390 9.60 26.55 27.88
CA ILE A 390 9.95 27.82 27.21
C ILE A 390 8.78 28.80 27.28
N GLN A 391 7.57 28.27 27.19
CA GLN A 391 6.33 29.04 27.22
C GLN A 391 5.24 28.25 27.93
N THR A 392 4.43 28.94 28.74
CA THR A 392 3.22 28.40 29.34
C THR A 392 2.06 29.36 29.12
N GLY A 393 0.83 28.85 29.15
CA GLY A 393 -0.36 29.67 29.05
C GLY A 393 -1.63 28.86 29.11
N SER A 394 -2.76 29.55 29.06
CA SER A 394 -4.10 28.96 28.97
C SER A 394 -4.79 29.46 27.71
N THR A 395 -5.46 28.54 26.97
CA THR A 395 -6.15 28.87 25.72
C THR A 395 -7.33 27.91 25.46
N LYS A 396 -8.30 28.38 24.71
CA LYS A 396 -9.42 27.53 24.22
C LYS A 396 -9.03 26.72 23.01
N THR A 397 -8.07 27.21 22.22
CA THR A 397 -7.60 26.60 20.98
C THR A 397 -6.10 26.72 20.88
N LEU A 398 -5.43 25.63 20.49
CA LEU A 398 -4.00 25.63 20.24
C LEU A 398 -3.75 25.31 18.76
N ASP A 399 -3.19 26.30 18.05
CA ASP A 399 -2.73 26.10 16.68
C ASP A 399 -1.23 25.76 16.70
N ILE A 400 -0.89 24.51 16.50
CA ILE A 400 0.50 24.04 16.50
C ILE A 400 1.34 24.63 15.36
N ASN A 401 0.69 25.23 14.34
CA ASN A 401 1.39 25.90 13.26
C ASN A 401 1.91 27.30 13.64
N LYS A 402 1.38 27.85 14.74
CA LYS A 402 1.79 29.16 15.30
C LYS A 402 2.82 29.07 16.41
N LEU A 403 3.30 27.87 16.73
CA LEU A 403 4.34 27.67 17.71
C LEU A 403 5.69 28.25 17.22
N PRO A 404 6.57 28.69 18.14
CA PRO A 404 7.82 29.36 17.79
C PRO A 404 8.74 28.53 16.89
N ARG A 405 8.77 27.20 17.08
CA ARG A 405 9.61 26.28 16.33
C ARG A 405 8.79 25.40 15.39
N GLN A 406 9.36 25.10 14.21
CA GLN A 406 8.73 24.21 13.24
C GLN A 406 9.01 22.74 13.59
N ASP A 407 10.21 22.42 14.06
CA ASP A 407 10.69 21.08 14.37
C ASP A 407 11.27 20.99 15.79
N ASN A 408 11.38 19.77 16.30
CA ASN A 408 12.05 19.44 17.55
C ASN A 408 11.48 20.18 18.77
N PHE A 409 10.20 19.97 19.03
CA PHE A 409 9.50 20.51 20.18
C PHE A 409 8.55 19.49 20.82
N ALA A 410 8.13 19.77 22.04
CA ALA A 410 7.13 18.99 22.76
C ALA A 410 6.10 19.89 23.43
N LEU A 411 4.90 19.36 23.64
CA LEU A 411 3.80 20.03 24.33
C LEU A 411 3.24 19.14 25.44
N LEU A 412 2.98 19.73 26.56
CA LEU A 412 2.15 19.17 27.61
C LEU A 412 0.87 20.00 27.70
N ILE A 413 -0.27 19.38 27.41
CA ILE A 413 -1.59 20.01 27.50
C ILE A 413 -2.34 19.37 28.64
N SER A 414 -2.96 20.17 29.49
CA SER A 414 -3.74 19.70 30.63
C SER A 414 -5.00 20.55 30.85
N GLY A 415 -6.00 19.94 31.48
CA GLY A 415 -7.27 20.61 31.78
C GLY A 415 -8.29 19.63 32.30
N GLN A 416 -9.56 20.04 32.25
CA GLN A 416 -10.69 19.22 32.70
C GLN A 416 -11.67 18.99 31.53
N LEU A 417 -11.96 17.74 31.26
CA LEU A 417 -13.04 17.35 30.36
C LEU A 417 -14.36 17.36 31.12
N GLU A 418 -15.27 18.21 30.74
CA GLU A 418 -16.67 18.17 31.21
C GLU A 418 -17.46 17.13 30.43
N THR A 419 -18.05 16.17 31.15
CA THR A 419 -19.06 15.25 30.59
C THR A 419 -20.43 15.70 31.06
N LYS A 420 -21.31 16.06 30.12
CA LYS A 420 -22.64 16.64 30.41
C LYS A 420 -23.70 15.61 30.70
N GLU A 421 -23.46 14.35 30.33
CA GLU A 421 -24.38 13.23 30.44
C GLU A 421 -23.65 11.92 30.71
N ASP A 422 -24.36 10.93 31.26
CA ASP A 422 -23.88 9.59 31.45
C ASP A 422 -23.89 8.79 30.15
N GLY A 423 -22.81 8.08 29.83
CA GLY A 423 -22.77 7.22 28.65
C GLY A 423 -21.39 6.98 28.08
N TYR A 424 -21.36 6.47 26.86
CA TYR A 424 -20.10 6.25 26.16
C TYR A 424 -19.54 7.53 25.58
N TYR A 425 -18.25 7.76 25.80
CA TYR A 425 -17.44 8.79 25.17
C TYR A 425 -16.39 8.14 24.29
N PHE A 426 -16.30 8.58 23.07
CA PHE A 426 -15.37 8.07 22.08
C PHE A 426 -14.32 9.12 21.77
N PHE A 427 -13.04 8.74 21.76
CA PHE A 427 -11.91 9.58 21.44
C PHE A 427 -11.16 9.02 20.23
N LEU A 428 -10.77 9.88 19.31
CA LEU A 428 -9.97 9.58 18.14
C LEU A 428 -8.75 10.52 18.13
N LEU A 429 -7.57 9.93 18.08
CA LEU A 429 -6.30 10.65 17.98
C LEU A 429 -5.59 10.28 16.68
N ASP A 430 -5.21 11.32 15.94
CA ASP A 430 -4.29 11.28 14.82
C ASP A 430 -3.20 12.31 15.10
N ALA A 431 -2.07 11.87 15.60
CA ALA A 431 -0.97 12.74 16.06
C ALA A 431 0.39 12.10 15.76
N ASP A 432 1.43 12.93 15.81
CA ASP A 432 2.79 12.47 15.62
C ASP A 432 3.16 11.29 16.53
N PRO A 433 4.04 10.38 16.06
CA PRO A 433 4.44 9.19 16.80
C PRO A 433 4.99 9.51 18.21
N GLY A 434 4.59 8.72 19.18
CA GLY A 434 4.97 8.89 20.58
C GLY A 434 3.98 9.71 21.42
N SER A 435 3.05 10.46 20.79
CA SER A 435 2.04 11.25 21.51
C SER A 435 1.09 10.40 22.35
N LYS A 436 0.70 10.88 23.53
CA LYS A 436 -0.10 10.13 24.52
C LYS A 436 -1.27 10.93 25.06
N LEU A 437 -2.44 10.31 25.08
CA LEU A 437 -3.67 10.86 25.63
C LEU A 437 -4.08 10.15 26.92
N TYR A 438 -4.30 10.90 27.97
CA TYR A 438 -4.71 10.39 29.29
C TYR A 438 -6.04 11.01 29.73
N LEU A 439 -6.83 10.22 30.45
CA LEU A 439 -7.98 10.68 31.21
C LEU A 439 -7.83 10.24 32.68
N GLY A 440 -7.64 11.19 33.58
CA GLY A 440 -7.10 10.93 34.91
C GLY A 440 -5.72 10.28 34.76
N ASN A 441 -5.50 9.21 35.55
CA ASN A 441 -4.24 8.45 35.48
C ASN A 441 -4.24 7.34 34.40
N LYS A 442 -5.31 7.22 33.61
CA LYS A 442 -5.42 6.17 32.60
C LYS A 442 -4.91 6.67 31.25
N LEU A 443 -3.90 5.99 30.72
CA LEU A 443 -3.54 6.10 29.30
C LEU A 443 -4.68 5.54 28.44
N LEU A 444 -5.29 6.39 27.59
CA LEU A 444 -6.33 5.97 26.66
C LEU A 444 -5.75 5.61 25.30
N ILE A 445 -4.92 6.48 24.74
CA ILE A 445 -4.39 6.35 23.40
C ILE A 445 -2.91 6.72 23.39
N GLN A 446 -2.12 5.93 22.69
CA GLN A 446 -0.74 6.26 22.31
C GLN A 446 -0.61 6.13 20.80
N SER A 447 0.04 7.11 20.18
CA SER A 447 0.38 7.11 18.76
C SER A 447 1.74 6.43 18.57
N ASP A 448 1.76 5.21 17.99
CA ASP A 448 2.95 4.34 18.01
C ASP A 448 3.76 4.32 16.72
N SER A 449 3.23 4.79 15.59
CA SER A 449 3.90 4.52 14.31
C SER A 449 3.95 5.70 13.36
N ILE A 450 5.01 5.68 12.56
CA ILE A 450 5.26 6.56 11.41
C ILE A 450 4.17 6.38 10.32
N HIS A 451 3.53 5.20 10.27
CA HIS A 451 2.39 4.93 9.37
C HIS A 451 1.09 5.07 10.15
N THR A 452 0.59 6.27 10.14
CA THR A 452 -0.52 6.80 10.91
C THR A 452 -1.83 6.05 10.74
N GLN A 453 -2.06 4.99 11.52
CA GLN A 453 -3.42 4.62 11.86
C GLN A 453 -3.96 5.58 12.91
N ARG A 454 -5.10 6.21 12.62
CA ARG A 454 -5.86 6.89 13.66
C ARG A 454 -6.16 5.92 14.79
N LYS A 455 -5.82 6.29 16.00
CA LYS A 455 -6.07 5.45 17.19
C LYS A 455 -7.32 5.95 17.89
N SER A 456 -8.09 5.03 18.45
CA SER A 456 -9.32 5.40 19.15
C SER A 456 -9.58 4.57 20.39
N PHE A 457 -10.30 5.18 21.31
CA PHE A 457 -10.71 4.56 22.55
C PHE A 457 -12.15 4.95 22.92
N ILE A 458 -12.96 3.98 23.33
CA ILE A 458 -14.31 4.23 23.87
C ILE A 458 -14.34 3.86 25.33
N LEU A 459 -15.01 4.70 26.16
CA LEU A 459 -15.22 4.38 27.56
C LEU A 459 -16.52 4.99 28.09
N PRO A 460 -17.19 4.31 29.02
CA PRO A 460 -18.38 4.82 29.70
C PRO A 460 -17.97 5.74 30.85
N LEU A 461 -18.48 6.97 30.84
CA LEU A 461 -18.26 7.98 31.88
C LEU A 461 -19.60 8.44 32.46
N ALA A 462 -19.62 8.72 33.75
CA ALA A 462 -20.70 9.45 34.40
C ALA A 462 -20.56 10.96 34.10
N LYS A 463 -21.64 11.70 34.27
CA LYS A 463 -21.61 13.16 34.23
C LYS A 463 -20.62 13.71 35.25
N GLY A 464 -19.82 14.72 34.85
CA GLY A 464 -18.86 15.36 35.77
C GLY A 464 -17.60 15.86 35.06
N PHE A 465 -16.54 16.07 35.82
CA PHE A 465 -15.27 16.59 35.34
C PHE A 465 -14.17 15.54 35.48
N TYR A 466 -13.36 15.38 34.45
CA TYR A 466 -12.28 14.39 34.40
C TYR A 466 -10.95 15.07 34.07
N PRO A 467 -9.88 14.88 34.87
CA PRO A 467 -8.57 15.37 34.51
C PRO A 467 -8.14 14.84 33.16
N PHE A 468 -7.79 15.73 32.27
CA PHE A 468 -7.32 15.44 30.92
C PHE A 468 -5.85 15.86 30.79
N ARG A 469 -5.03 15.01 30.17
CA ARG A 469 -3.65 15.30 29.84
C ARG A 469 -3.31 14.73 28.47
N PHE A 470 -2.65 15.57 27.67
CA PHE A 470 -2.14 15.16 26.37
C PHE A 470 -0.67 15.56 26.26
N GLU A 471 0.16 14.59 25.95
CA GLU A 471 1.60 14.71 25.78
C GLU A 471 1.91 14.54 24.29
N TYR A 472 2.52 15.57 23.70
CA TYR A 472 2.81 15.63 22.26
C TYR A 472 4.30 15.84 22.04
N ILE A 473 4.85 15.18 21.03
CA ILE A 473 6.21 15.38 20.55
C ILE A 473 6.21 15.49 19.04
N HIS A 474 6.90 16.50 18.52
CA HIS A 474 7.18 16.65 17.10
C HIS A 474 8.67 16.68 16.86
N LYS A 475 9.17 15.86 15.92
CA LYS A 475 10.58 15.78 15.58
C LYS A 475 10.87 16.62 14.33
N GLN A 476 10.49 16.14 13.16
CA GLN A 476 10.72 16.78 11.86
C GLN A 476 9.63 16.36 10.87
N GLY A 477 9.41 17.19 9.85
CA GLY A 477 8.46 16.93 8.76
C GLY A 477 7.08 17.52 9.00
N ASP A 478 6.05 16.90 8.42
CA ASP A 478 4.67 17.36 8.55
C ASP A 478 4.15 17.13 9.97
N ARG A 479 3.65 18.21 10.58
CA ARG A 479 3.09 18.18 11.93
C ARG A 479 1.68 17.65 11.92
N LYS A 480 1.38 16.71 12.81
CA LYS A 480 0.08 16.09 12.91
C LYS A 480 -0.44 16.12 14.33
N LEU A 481 -1.50 16.86 14.55
CA LEU A 481 -2.23 16.89 15.80
C LEU A 481 -3.71 17.06 15.52
N PHE A 482 -4.43 15.95 15.64
CA PHE A 482 -5.84 15.91 15.38
C PHE A 482 -6.53 15.04 16.45
N LEU A 483 -7.19 15.71 17.39
CA LEU A 483 -7.96 15.06 18.42
C LEU A 483 -9.44 15.36 18.22
N ARG A 484 -10.23 14.30 18.13
CA ARG A 484 -11.70 14.39 18.02
C ARG A 484 -12.37 13.50 19.04
N TYR A 485 -13.64 13.80 19.33
CA TYR A 485 -14.45 12.97 20.21
C TYR A 485 -15.91 12.94 19.79
N MET A 486 -16.66 12.00 20.37
CA MET A 486 -18.10 11.96 20.30
C MET A 486 -18.65 11.76 21.71
N THR A 487 -19.72 12.51 22.04
CA THR A 487 -20.52 12.33 23.25
C THR A 487 -21.58 11.25 23.02
N PRO A 488 -22.26 10.73 24.06
CA PRO A 488 -23.38 9.82 23.90
C PRO A 488 -24.45 10.34 22.93
N ALA A 489 -24.89 11.58 23.09
CA ALA A 489 -25.87 12.21 22.20
C ALA A 489 -25.44 12.25 20.73
N ILE A 490 -24.14 12.48 20.47
CA ILE A 490 -23.60 12.47 19.08
C ILE A 490 -23.58 11.05 18.53
N MET A 491 -23.20 10.05 19.32
CA MET A 491 -23.14 8.65 18.86
C MET A 491 -24.54 8.09 18.56
N ASP A 492 -25.55 8.52 19.30
CA ASP A 492 -26.94 8.09 19.13
C ASP A 492 -27.66 8.86 17.99
N ALA A 493 -27.04 9.90 17.42
CA ALA A 493 -27.61 10.66 16.33
C ALA A 493 -27.73 9.80 15.04
N LYS A 494 -28.73 10.12 14.19
CA LYS A 494 -28.93 9.43 12.89
C LYS A 494 -27.71 9.48 11.99
N LYS A 495 -26.91 10.55 12.06
CA LYS A 495 -25.63 10.73 11.34
C LYS A 495 -24.59 11.23 12.34
N PRO A 496 -23.92 10.33 13.09
CA PRO A 496 -22.90 10.74 14.04
C PRO A 496 -21.72 11.40 13.34
N VAL A 497 -21.34 12.58 13.83
CA VAL A 497 -20.20 13.35 13.31
C VAL A 497 -19.25 13.64 14.46
N MET A 498 -17.99 13.23 14.29
CA MET A 498 -16.94 13.57 15.28
C MET A 498 -16.71 15.08 15.31
N ILE A 499 -16.72 15.66 16.50
CA ILE A 499 -16.42 17.08 16.71
C ILE A 499 -14.97 17.27 17.18
N PRO A 500 -14.37 18.45 16.91
CA PRO A 500 -13.09 18.80 17.50
C PRO A 500 -13.17 18.68 19.03
N PHE A 501 -12.09 18.20 19.63
CA PHE A 501 -12.01 18.12 21.08
C PHE A 501 -11.66 19.50 21.64
N GLU A 502 -12.52 20.02 22.52
CA GLU A 502 -12.35 21.30 23.19
C GLU A 502 -12.37 21.11 24.71
N LEU A 503 -11.39 21.67 25.38
CA LEU A 503 -11.36 21.76 26.82
C LEU A 503 -11.78 23.17 27.24
N GLN A 504 -12.71 23.25 28.17
CA GLN A 504 -13.27 24.52 28.63
C GLN A 504 -12.69 24.98 29.98
N TYR A 505 -11.98 24.11 30.67
CA TYR A 505 -11.50 24.35 32.03
C TYR A 505 -10.02 23.99 32.15
N GLY A 506 -9.23 24.92 32.68
CA GLY A 506 -7.84 24.71 33.08
C GLY A 506 -7.69 24.13 34.48
N HIS A 507 -6.44 23.97 34.89
CA HIS A 507 -6.07 23.68 36.28
C HIS A 507 -5.76 24.98 37.03
N ASN A 508 -5.89 24.94 38.37
CA ASN A 508 -5.36 25.96 39.27
C ASN A 508 -3.86 25.85 39.40
#